data_a31c106e6783f7ca1a1590e0610b6624
#
_entry.id   a31c106e6783f7ca1a1590e0610b6624
#
_cell.length_a   1.000
_cell.length_b   1.000
_cell.length_c   1.000
_cell.angle_alpha   90.00
_cell.angle_beta   90.00
_cell.angle_gamma   90.00
#
_symmetry.space_group_name_H-M   'P 1'
#
loop_
_entity.id
_entity.type
_entity.pdbx_description
1 polymer ?
#
loop_
_entity_poly.entity_id
_entity_poly.type
_entity_poly.pdbx_seq_one_letter_code
_entity_poly.pdbx_strand_id
1 'polypeptide(L)'
;MKTWDDFLAAMAARHAFFAKAGCVVSDYGITEVFAAPYTEAELKAIFKKARAGKSVTAAEALKFKSAWLFEGLRADAKSNWTTQLHYNCLRDNNTAMFDKLGPDTGFDCIGDWSVTENLARLFDRLEREDALPR
;
A
#
# COMPACT_ATOMS: atom_id res chain seq x y z
N MET A 1 -0.17 -18.29 3.88
CA MET A 1 0.08 -17.68 2.56
C MET A 1 1.38 -18.22 1.98
N LYS A 2 1.32 -18.90 0.86
CA LYS A 2 2.50 -19.49 0.17
C LYS A 2 2.78 -18.79 -1.16
N THR A 3 1.77 -18.24 -1.80
CA THR A 3 1.81 -17.61 -3.12
C THR A 3 1.34 -16.17 -3.09
N TRP A 4 1.61 -15.42 -4.16
CA TRP A 4 1.05 -14.08 -4.39
C TRP A 4 -0.50 -14.13 -4.43
N ASP A 5 -1.07 -15.13 -5.06
CA ASP A 5 -2.52 -15.29 -5.15
C ASP A 5 -3.15 -15.55 -3.77
N ASP A 6 -2.48 -16.32 -2.89
CA ASP A 6 -2.91 -16.49 -1.49
C ASP A 6 -2.89 -15.15 -0.72
N PHE A 7 -1.90 -14.28 -1.03
CA PHE A 7 -1.82 -12.95 -0.41
C PHE A 7 -3.00 -12.07 -0.83
N LEU A 8 -3.30 -12.02 -2.13
CA LEU A 8 -4.47 -11.29 -2.63
C LEU A 8 -5.78 -11.83 -2.05
N ALA A 9 -5.94 -13.14 -1.98
CA ALA A 9 -7.11 -13.76 -1.37
C ALA A 9 -7.25 -13.40 0.12
N ALA A 10 -6.15 -13.33 0.86
CA ALA A 10 -6.16 -12.92 2.26
C ALA A 10 -6.55 -11.44 2.42
N MET A 11 -6.05 -10.54 1.57
CA MET A 11 -6.46 -9.13 1.54
C MET A 11 -7.96 -9.01 1.27
N ALA A 12 -8.46 -9.69 0.23
CA ALA A 12 -9.88 -9.67 -0.13
C ALA A 12 -10.77 -10.20 1.02
N ALA A 13 -10.35 -11.27 1.69
CA ALA A 13 -11.08 -11.81 2.84
C ALA A 13 -11.14 -10.83 4.02
N ARG A 14 -10.03 -10.13 4.31
CA ARG A 14 -10.00 -9.09 5.37
C ARG A 14 -10.86 -7.89 5.00
N HIS A 15 -10.79 -7.43 3.76
CA HIS A 15 -11.65 -6.34 3.27
C HIS A 15 -13.14 -6.70 3.39
N ALA A 16 -13.53 -7.90 2.94
CA ALA A 16 -14.91 -8.38 3.06
C ALA A 16 -15.36 -8.50 4.53
N PHE A 17 -14.47 -8.90 5.44
CA PHE A 17 -14.75 -8.93 6.88
C PHE A 17 -15.07 -7.53 7.42
N PHE A 18 -14.26 -6.52 7.08
CA PHE A 18 -14.51 -5.15 7.51
C PHE A 18 -15.76 -4.54 6.86
N ALA A 19 -16.01 -4.83 5.58
CA ALA A 19 -17.24 -4.42 4.91
C ALA A 19 -18.50 -4.97 5.64
N LYS A 20 -18.47 -6.28 6.02
CA LYS A 20 -19.54 -6.89 6.79
C LYS A 20 -19.72 -6.27 8.18
N ALA A 21 -18.65 -5.75 8.77
CA ALA A 21 -18.69 -5.03 10.05
C ALA A 21 -19.18 -3.58 9.94
N GLY A 22 -19.50 -3.11 8.73
CA GLY A 22 -19.99 -1.74 8.48
C GLY A 22 -18.91 -0.71 8.13
N CYS A 23 -17.70 -1.16 7.80
CA CYS A 23 -16.64 -0.25 7.36
C CYS A 23 -16.98 0.35 5.99
N VAL A 24 -16.75 1.65 5.83
CA VAL A 24 -17.02 2.43 4.60
C VAL A 24 -15.86 3.35 4.20
N VAL A 25 -14.76 3.29 4.94
CA VAL A 25 -13.56 4.12 4.72
C VAL A 25 -12.31 3.27 4.91
N SER A 26 -11.31 3.50 4.11
CA SER A 26 -9.94 2.99 4.30
C SER A 26 -8.96 4.14 4.49
N ASP A 27 -7.86 3.90 5.17
CA ASP A 27 -6.74 4.84 5.34
C ASP A 27 -5.42 4.12 5.05
N TYR A 28 -4.66 4.65 4.10
CA TYR A 28 -3.35 4.13 3.69
C TYR A 28 -2.26 5.08 4.15
N GLY A 29 -1.66 4.82 5.31
CA GLY A 29 -0.49 5.56 5.81
C GLY A 29 0.78 5.10 5.11
N ILE A 30 1.25 5.86 4.13
CA ILE A 30 2.39 5.53 3.26
C ILE A 30 3.45 6.63 3.26
N THR A 31 4.72 6.26 3.16
CA THR A 31 5.83 7.24 3.09
C THR A 31 5.77 8.06 1.81
N GLU A 32 5.48 7.42 0.69
CA GLU A 32 5.36 8.03 -0.63
C GLU A 32 4.28 7.32 -1.44
N VAL A 33 3.79 7.92 -2.51
CA VAL A 33 2.82 7.28 -3.39
C VAL A 33 3.52 6.27 -4.29
N PHE A 34 3.15 5.00 -4.15
CA PHE A 34 3.72 3.90 -4.92
C PHE A 34 2.97 3.71 -6.24
N ALA A 35 3.65 3.94 -7.38
CA ALA A 35 3.07 3.81 -8.72
C ALA A 35 4.06 3.24 -9.75
N ALA A 36 5.00 2.38 -9.33
CA ALA A 36 5.92 1.72 -10.23
C ALA A 36 5.19 0.69 -11.13
N PRO A 37 5.56 0.56 -12.40
CA PRO A 37 5.03 -0.48 -13.27
C PRO A 37 5.52 -1.86 -12.83
N TYR A 38 4.66 -2.86 -12.98
CA TYR A 38 4.97 -4.26 -12.66
C TYR A 38 4.15 -5.20 -13.55
N THR A 39 4.62 -6.43 -13.61
CA THR A 39 3.87 -7.55 -14.19
C THR A 39 3.51 -8.57 -13.11
N GLU A 40 2.48 -9.36 -13.33
CA GLU A 40 2.09 -10.41 -12.40
C GLU A 40 3.20 -11.45 -12.19
N ALA A 41 3.95 -11.77 -13.25
CA ALA A 41 5.09 -12.70 -13.16
C ALA A 41 6.19 -12.17 -12.22
N GLU A 42 6.48 -10.86 -12.28
CA GLU A 42 7.42 -10.22 -11.36
C GLU A 42 6.93 -10.29 -9.91
N LEU A 43 5.65 -10.00 -9.67
CA LEU A 43 5.08 -10.05 -8.32
C LEU A 43 5.14 -11.46 -7.72
N LYS A 44 4.82 -12.49 -8.51
CA LYS A 44 4.93 -13.90 -8.10
C LYS A 44 6.38 -14.27 -7.76
N ALA A 45 7.34 -13.81 -8.56
CA ALA A 45 8.77 -14.03 -8.32
C ALA A 45 9.25 -13.32 -7.06
N ILE A 46 8.90 -12.05 -6.87
CA ILE A 46 9.24 -11.23 -5.70
C ILE A 46 8.65 -11.86 -4.44
N PHE A 47 7.36 -12.22 -4.46
CA PHE A 47 6.71 -12.86 -3.33
C PHE A 47 7.37 -14.17 -2.94
N LYS A 48 7.66 -15.05 -3.92
CA LYS A 48 8.38 -16.32 -3.70
C LYS A 48 9.75 -16.10 -3.09
N LYS A 49 10.49 -15.09 -3.59
CA LYS A 49 11.82 -14.70 -3.10
C LYS A 49 11.77 -14.26 -1.65
N ALA A 50 10.85 -13.35 -1.30
CA ALA A 50 10.65 -12.87 0.07
C ALA A 50 10.22 -13.99 1.03
N ARG A 51 9.31 -14.86 0.60
CA ARG A 51 8.86 -16.03 1.39
C ARG A 51 9.96 -17.04 1.67
N ALA A 52 10.97 -17.12 0.80
CA ALA A 52 12.16 -17.95 1.00
C ALA A 52 13.21 -17.28 1.93
N GLY A 53 12.92 -16.15 2.53
CA GLY A 53 13.85 -15.38 3.39
C GLY A 53 14.98 -14.72 2.63
N LYS A 54 14.88 -14.60 1.31
CA LYS A 54 15.91 -13.95 0.48
C LYS A 54 15.67 -12.44 0.46
N SER A 55 16.74 -11.65 0.43
CA SER A 55 16.69 -10.20 0.33
C SER A 55 16.03 -9.76 -0.98
N VAL A 56 15.07 -8.84 -0.90
CA VAL A 56 14.48 -8.15 -2.03
C VAL A 56 15.16 -6.79 -2.24
N THR A 57 15.32 -6.38 -3.49
CA THR A 57 15.88 -5.06 -3.81
C THR A 57 14.85 -3.95 -3.55
N ALA A 58 15.30 -2.69 -3.47
CA ALA A 58 14.40 -1.54 -3.33
C ALA A 58 13.40 -1.46 -4.51
N ALA A 59 13.86 -1.74 -5.73
CA ALA A 59 12.99 -1.76 -6.92
C ALA A 59 11.93 -2.88 -6.86
N GLU A 60 12.30 -4.09 -6.40
CA GLU A 60 11.34 -5.17 -6.18
C GLU A 60 10.33 -4.82 -5.09
N ALA A 61 10.78 -4.24 -3.99
CA ALA A 61 9.91 -3.78 -2.90
C ALA A 61 8.94 -2.69 -3.37
N LEU A 62 9.40 -1.75 -4.20
CA LEU A 62 8.56 -0.70 -4.77
C LEU A 62 7.47 -1.27 -5.69
N LYS A 63 7.80 -2.26 -6.55
CA LYS A 63 6.81 -2.96 -7.38
C LYS A 63 5.75 -3.66 -6.54
N PHE A 64 6.17 -4.35 -5.48
CA PHE A 64 5.25 -5.03 -4.55
C PHE A 64 4.34 -4.04 -3.83
N LYS A 65 4.88 -2.94 -3.29
CA LYS A 65 4.11 -1.86 -2.64
C LYS A 65 3.12 -1.22 -3.61
N SER A 66 3.53 -0.99 -4.87
CA SER A 66 2.64 -0.43 -5.91
C SER A 66 1.47 -1.37 -6.23
N ALA A 67 1.72 -2.67 -6.32
CA ALA A 67 0.68 -3.66 -6.52
C ALA A 67 -0.26 -3.76 -5.31
N TRP A 68 0.29 -3.79 -4.10
CA TRP A 68 -0.48 -3.83 -2.86
C TRP A 68 -1.43 -2.63 -2.74
N LEU A 69 -0.93 -1.41 -2.98
CA LEU A 69 -1.74 -0.20 -2.94
C LEU A 69 -2.84 -0.25 -4.01
N PHE A 70 -2.48 -0.59 -5.24
CA PHE A 70 -3.42 -0.66 -6.35
C PHE A 70 -4.57 -1.65 -6.10
N GLU A 71 -4.26 -2.86 -5.62
CA GLU A 71 -5.27 -3.88 -5.30
C GLU A 71 -6.16 -3.49 -4.11
N GLY A 72 -5.59 -2.77 -3.13
CA GLY A 72 -6.37 -2.20 -2.03
C GLY A 72 -7.39 -1.18 -2.52
N LEU A 73 -6.96 -0.23 -3.34
CA LEU A 73 -7.82 0.80 -3.92
C LEU A 73 -8.93 0.20 -4.82
N ARG A 74 -8.62 -0.83 -5.58
CA ARG A 74 -9.63 -1.58 -6.36
C ARG A 74 -10.68 -2.25 -5.47
N ALA A 75 -10.27 -2.79 -4.33
CA ALA A 75 -11.20 -3.38 -3.37
C ALA A 75 -12.11 -2.31 -2.74
N ASP A 76 -11.57 -1.14 -2.42
CA ASP A 76 -12.33 0.01 -1.92
C ASP A 76 -13.37 0.47 -2.95
N ALA A 77 -12.97 0.68 -4.21
CA ALA A 77 -13.88 1.05 -5.30
C ALA A 77 -15.02 0.04 -5.45
N LYS A 78 -14.69 -1.26 -5.48
CA LYS A 78 -15.68 -2.35 -5.58
C LYS A 78 -16.69 -2.34 -4.44
N SER A 79 -16.28 -1.92 -3.25
CA SER A 79 -17.13 -1.84 -2.04
C SER A 79 -17.75 -0.46 -1.84
N ASN A 80 -17.52 0.48 -2.77
CA ASN A 80 -17.97 1.86 -2.69
C ASN A 80 -17.49 2.57 -1.40
N TRP A 81 -16.25 2.30 -0.98
CA TRP A 81 -15.63 2.95 0.16
C TRP A 81 -14.96 4.26 -0.25
N THR A 82 -14.86 5.17 0.72
CA THR A 82 -13.99 6.34 0.61
C THR A 82 -12.57 5.95 0.97
N THR A 83 -11.61 6.34 0.15
CA THR A 83 -10.19 6.09 0.41
C THR A 83 -9.49 7.35 0.88
N GLN A 84 -8.76 7.26 1.98
CA GLN A 84 -7.84 8.29 2.45
C GLN A 84 -6.40 7.87 2.14
N LEU A 85 -5.70 8.63 1.31
CA LEU A 85 -4.27 8.46 1.06
C LEU A 85 -3.49 9.40 1.98
N HIS A 86 -2.94 8.84 3.04
CA HIS A 86 -2.14 9.53 4.04
C HIS A 86 -0.65 9.35 3.68
N TYR A 87 -0.12 10.20 2.83
CA TYR A 87 1.22 10.11 2.26
C TYR A 87 2.17 11.18 2.80
N ASN A 88 3.45 11.07 2.44
CA ASN A 88 4.54 11.94 2.90
C ASN A 88 4.72 11.94 4.42
N CYS A 89 4.54 10.79 5.06
CA CYS A 89 4.82 10.64 6.48
C CYS A 89 6.29 10.28 6.70
N LEU A 90 7.07 11.21 7.26
CA LEU A 90 8.38 10.92 7.81
C LEU A 90 8.21 10.44 9.25
N ARG A 91 8.34 9.13 9.45
CA ARG A 91 8.06 8.47 10.72
C ARG A 91 9.24 8.57 11.68
N ASP A 92 8.90 8.65 12.99
CA ASP A 92 9.85 8.47 14.11
C ASP A 92 11.09 9.38 14.02
N ASN A 93 10.94 10.58 13.49
CA ASN A 93 12.07 11.47 13.19
C ASN A 93 12.63 12.23 14.41
N ASN A 94 12.03 12.08 15.59
CA ASN A 94 12.60 12.52 16.87
C ASN A 94 13.31 11.32 17.53
N THR A 95 14.61 11.16 17.25
CA THR A 95 15.40 10.02 17.72
C THR A 95 15.44 9.90 19.24
N ALA A 96 15.52 11.02 19.98
CA ALA A 96 15.53 11.00 21.44
C ALA A 96 14.21 10.45 22.02
N MET A 97 13.08 10.75 21.38
CA MET A 97 11.79 10.23 21.81
C MET A 97 11.57 8.79 21.32
N PHE A 98 12.08 8.45 20.14
CA PHE A 98 12.08 7.07 19.65
C PHE A 98 12.85 6.14 20.59
N ASP A 99 14.04 6.54 21.03
CA ASP A 99 14.85 5.75 21.98
C ASP A 99 14.16 5.59 23.34
N LYS A 100 13.37 6.58 23.77
CA LYS A 100 12.66 6.58 25.04
C LYS A 100 11.34 5.83 25.02
N LEU A 101 10.55 5.96 23.96
CA LEU A 101 9.16 5.53 23.90
C LEU A 101 8.89 4.46 22.83
N GLY A 102 9.80 4.25 21.88
CA GLY A 102 9.62 3.36 20.75
C GLY A 102 8.86 4.00 19.57
N PRO A 103 8.54 3.18 18.56
CA PRO A 103 7.84 3.64 17.35
C PRO A 103 6.38 4.01 17.61
N ASP A 104 5.78 4.73 16.65
CA ASP A 104 4.35 5.09 16.63
C ASP A 104 3.86 5.88 17.85
N THR A 105 4.71 6.73 18.41
CA THR A 105 4.38 7.53 19.60
C THR A 105 4.09 9.01 19.31
N GLY A 106 3.82 9.35 18.02
CA GLY A 106 3.34 10.66 17.59
C GLY A 106 4.43 11.69 17.26
N PHE A 107 5.68 11.25 17.08
CA PHE A 107 6.82 12.11 16.72
C PHE A 107 7.17 12.01 15.23
N ASP A 108 6.16 12.16 14.40
CA ASP A 108 6.26 12.17 12.94
C ASP A 108 6.27 13.60 12.41
N CYS A 109 6.69 13.79 11.17
CA CYS A 109 6.52 15.04 10.45
C CYS A 109 6.22 14.80 8.97
N ILE A 110 5.95 15.90 8.25
CA ILE A 110 5.76 15.86 6.80
C ILE A 110 7.13 15.63 6.13
N GLY A 111 7.21 14.64 5.25
CA GLY A 111 8.33 14.41 4.34
C GLY A 111 8.16 15.20 3.04
N ASP A 112 9.24 15.32 2.28
CA ASP A 112 9.28 16.05 1.02
C ASP A 112 9.56 15.11 -0.17
N TRP A 113 8.62 14.20 -0.43
CA TRP A 113 8.65 13.36 -1.63
C TRP A 113 7.72 13.93 -2.70
N SER A 114 8.16 13.91 -3.96
CA SER A 114 7.32 14.30 -5.09
C SER A 114 6.16 13.32 -5.27
N VAL A 115 4.93 13.79 -5.18
CA VAL A 115 3.73 12.96 -5.21
C VAL A 115 2.93 13.06 -6.50
N THR A 116 3.00 14.21 -7.18
CA THR A 116 2.09 14.57 -8.28
C THR A 116 2.14 13.55 -9.41
N GLU A 117 3.32 13.19 -9.87
CA GLU A 117 3.47 12.27 -11.00
C GLU A 117 2.99 10.85 -10.65
N ASN A 118 3.31 10.38 -9.46
CA ASN A 118 2.90 9.06 -8.99
C ASN A 118 1.38 8.98 -8.73
N LEU A 119 0.78 10.04 -8.17
CA LEU A 119 -0.69 10.13 -8.03
C LEU A 119 -1.37 10.11 -9.40
N ALA A 120 -0.87 10.90 -10.35
CA ALA A 120 -1.43 10.94 -11.70
C ALA A 120 -1.40 9.55 -12.37
N ARG A 121 -0.27 8.83 -12.27
CA ARG A 121 -0.13 7.47 -12.80
C ARG A 121 -1.07 6.47 -12.11
N LEU A 122 -1.18 6.56 -10.78
CA LEU A 122 -2.04 5.68 -9.99
C LEU A 122 -3.51 5.88 -10.36
N PHE A 123 -3.96 7.13 -10.42
CA PHE A 123 -5.35 7.47 -10.72
C PHE A 123 -5.70 7.16 -12.18
N ASP A 124 -4.83 7.50 -13.15
CA ASP A 124 -5.03 7.13 -14.55
C ASP A 124 -5.21 5.60 -14.72
N ARG A 125 -4.40 4.81 -14.02
CA ARG A 125 -4.52 3.37 -14.08
C ARG A 125 -5.82 2.85 -13.46
N LEU A 126 -6.23 3.39 -12.31
CA LEU A 126 -7.48 3.01 -11.65
C LEU A 126 -8.69 3.42 -12.49
N GLU A 127 -8.66 4.61 -13.08
CA GLU A 127 -9.74 5.12 -13.95
C GLU A 127 -9.92 4.24 -15.20
N ARG A 128 -8.81 3.81 -15.84
CA ARG A 128 -8.86 2.90 -16.99
C ARG A 128 -9.52 1.54 -16.69
N GLU A 129 -9.51 1.13 -15.43
CA GLU A 129 -10.12 -0.12 -14.98
C GLU A 129 -11.51 0.09 -14.33
N ASP A 130 -12.06 1.32 -14.40
CA ASP A 130 -13.31 1.72 -13.71
C ASP A 130 -13.26 1.35 -12.21
N ALA A 131 -12.11 1.60 -11.58
CA ALA A 131 -11.78 1.18 -10.23
C ALA A 131 -11.22 2.31 -9.36
N LEU A 132 -11.46 3.58 -9.73
CA LEU A 132 -11.08 4.72 -8.89
C LEU A 132 -12.07 4.83 -7.71
N PRO A 133 -11.62 4.69 -6.44
CA PRO A 133 -12.49 4.84 -5.28
C PRO A 133 -12.90 6.31 -5.06
N ARG A 134 -13.85 6.51 -4.19
CA ARG A 134 -14.26 7.84 -3.75
C ARG A 134 -13.22 8.50 -2.86
#